data_2dc4b135df8aef67b316de4c71258988
#
_entry.id   2dc4b135df8aef67b316de4c71258988
#
_cell.length_a   1.000
_cell.length_b   1.000
_cell.length_c   1.000
_cell.angle_alpha   90.00
_cell.angle_beta   90.00
_cell.angle_gamma   90.00
#
_symmetry.space_group_name_H-M   'P 1'
#
loop_
_entity.id
_entity.type
_entity.pdbx_description
1 polymer ?
#
loop_
_entity_poly.entity_id
_entity_poly.type
_entity_poly.pdbx_seq_one_letter_code
_entity_poly.pdbx_strand_id
1 'polypeptide(L)'
;MTPAHAISKTSLSTTDFIKGEWRFLLFGMAMAFWSSLGQTFFISLFSGHIRAALHLSHGDFGTYYAIATTASAISLLWLGKLADTMRLEKLALFVLASLCIAAMLFSQISSVPILLCGLYLLRMFGQGMMTHVYTTAMARRYVVARGRAISIAQLGHTFSESIGPASVVALQAVLDWRTIWIILPCSALILVAPALRQLTRRTALQDGEGLDGLDGPNTAATPPATTSHTTHWRRRDVIRDPRFWFAILWLVAVPSFVLTGLLFHQIFLAEAKGVALAHWTASYVLYAIFAVVGSLTIGQLIDRFSARRLAPHTLLPNALACLALLFGSNEIGVPLFFIFFGLAIGMPHTANAALAAEVYGTRFMGEIKALFMLVAVFASALSPMIMGLMIDSGFGLTALLGLNIIVALGAQCMAMLTLHLHG
;
A
#
# COMPACT_ATOMS: atom_id res chain seq x y z
N MET A 1 24.95 -38.45 -32.60
CA MET A 1 24.17 -38.19 -31.38
C MET A 1 24.96 -37.26 -30.49
N THR A 2 24.70 -35.96 -30.62
CA THR A 2 25.34 -34.88 -29.83
C THR A 2 24.47 -34.63 -28.60
N PRO A 3 25.00 -34.58 -27.38
CA PRO A 3 24.18 -34.33 -26.20
C PRO A 3 23.70 -32.89 -26.18
N ALA A 4 22.39 -32.74 -26.08
CA ALA A 4 21.75 -31.47 -25.83
C ALA A 4 22.26 -30.85 -24.52
N HIS A 5 22.91 -29.70 -24.60
CA HIS A 5 23.28 -28.93 -23.45
C HIS A 5 21.99 -28.50 -22.69
N ALA A 6 21.75 -29.14 -21.57
CA ALA A 6 20.83 -28.66 -20.58
C ALA A 6 21.36 -27.31 -20.05
N ILE A 7 20.79 -26.22 -20.56
CA ILE A 7 21.06 -24.88 -20.04
C ILE A 7 20.56 -24.88 -18.60
N SER A 8 21.50 -24.96 -17.67
CA SER A 8 21.26 -24.76 -16.24
C SER A 8 20.50 -23.42 -16.06
N LYS A 9 19.30 -23.49 -15.43
CA LYS A 9 18.55 -22.32 -14.97
C LYS A 9 19.33 -21.65 -13.84
N THR A 10 20.43 -21.01 -14.16
CA THR A 10 21.19 -20.18 -13.21
C THR A 10 20.33 -18.95 -12.94
N SER A 11 19.73 -18.88 -11.76
CA SER A 11 19.06 -17.68 -11.30
C SER A 11 20.10 -16.55 -11.26
N LEU A 12 19.93 -15.54 -12.12
CA LEU A 12 20.76 -14.33 -12.09
C LEU A 12 20.83 -13.79 -10.66
N SER A 13 22.04 -13.39 -10.23
CA SER A 13 22.18 -12.72 -8.94
C SER A 13 21.30 -11.47 -8.92
N THR A 14 20.83 -11.06 -7.74
CA THR A 14 20.00 -9.85 -7.62
C THR A 14 20.72 -8.61 -8.16
N THR A 15 22.05 -8.56 -7.99
CA THR A 15 22.88 -7.46 -8.48
C THR A 15 22.92 -7.42 -10.01
N ASP A 16 23.09 -8.57 -10.67
CA ASP A 16 23.14 -8.66 -12.12
C ASP A 16 21.78 -8.34 -12.75
N PHE A 17 20.70 -8.80 -12.09
CA PHE A 17 19.33 -8.46 -12.47
C PHE A 17 19.10 -6.94 -12.41
N ILE A 18 19.50 -6.27 -11.31
CA ILE A 18 19.36 -4.82 -11.18
C ILE A 18 20.19 -4.10 -12.24
N LYS A 19 21.45 -4.50 -12.46
CA LYS A 19 22.32 -3.87 -13.46
C LYS A 19 21.79 -4.02 -14.89
N GLY A 20 21.23 -5.17 -15.21
CA GLY A 20 20.67 -5.44 -16.55
C GLY A 20 19.36 -4.71 -16.81
N GLU A 21 18.48 -4.61 -15.79
CA GLU A 21 17.12 -4.13 -15.94
C GLU A 21 16.83 -2.77 -15.24
N TRP A 22 17.87 -2.04 -14.81
CA TRP A 22 17.77 -0.83 -14.01
C TRP A 22 16.80 0.21 -14.58
N ARG A 23 16.71 0.34 -15.90
CA ARG A 23 15.82 1.32 -16.55
C ARG A 23 14.35 1.01 -16.27
N PHE A 24 13.97 -0.24 -16.48
CA PHE A 24 12.59 -0.64 -16.27
C PHE A 24 12.21 -0.71 -14.78
N LEU A 25 13.16 -1.11 -13.94
CA LEU A 25 13.00 -1.04 -12.49
C LEU A 25 12.84 0.42 -12.02
N LEU A 26 13.62 1.34 -12.58
CA LEU A 26 13.50 2.78 -12.31
C LEU A 26 12.15 3.34 -12.78
N PHE A 27 11.62 2.88 -13.92
CA PHE A 27 10.24 3.20 -14.33
C PHE A 27 9.24 2.80 -13.24
N GLY A 28 9.32 1.56 -12.76
CA GLY A 28 8.44 1.10 -11.68
C GLY A 28 8.60 1.90 -10.39
N MET A 29 9.83 2.17 -9.98
CA MET A 29 10.13 2.99 -8.80
C MET A 29 9.59 4.43 -8.95
N ALA A 30 9.74 5.05 -10.12
CA ALA A 30 9.21 6.38 -10.36
C ALA A 30 7.68 6.42 -10.30
N MET A 31 7.00 5.46 -10.93
CA MET A 31 5.54 5.36 -10.85
C MET A 31 5.08 5.12 -9.40
N ALA A 32 5.77 4.26 -8.65
CA ALA A 32 5.48 3.99 -7.24
C ALA A 32 5.72 5.23 -6.36
N PHE A 33 6.81 5.96 -6.59
CA PHE A 33 7.14 7.19 -5.86
C PHE A 33 6.04 8.25 -6.04
N TRP A 34 5.68 8.56 -7.28
CA TRP A 34 4.70 9.60 -7.58
C TRP A 34 3.24 9.17 -7.30
N SER A 35 2.98 7.86 -7.14
CA SER A 35 1.67 7.37 -6.68
C SER A 35 1.29 7.93 -5.30
N SER A 36 2.29 8.34 -4.53
CA SER A 36 2.14 8.87 -3.18
C SER A 36 1.31 10.14 -3.10
N LEU A 37 1.24 10.94 -4.17
CA LEU A 37 0.38 12.12 -4.25
C LEU A 37 -1.11 11.79 -4.04
N GLY A 38 -1.54 10.57 -4.36
CA GLY A 38 -2.90 10.08 -4.12
C GLY A 38 -3.05 9.26 -2.84
N GLN A 39 -1.99 9.12 -2.04
CA GLN A 39 -2.03 8.33 -0.81
C GLN A 39 -2.51 9.12 0.40
N THR A 40 -3.04 8.40 1.38
CA THR A 40 -3.61 8.98 2.60
C THR A 40 -2.60 9.86 3.34
N PHE A 41 -1.38 9.35 3.55
CA PHE A 41 -0.35 10.05 4.31
C PHE A 41 0.02 11.41 3.70
N PHE A 42 -0.05 11.53 2.36
CA PHE A 42 0.24 12.78 1.66
C PHE A 42 -0.93 13.76 1.73
N ILE A 43 -2.14 13.32 1.37
CA ILE A 43 -3.36 14.15 1.36
C ILE A 43 -3.63 14.72 2.75
N SER A 44 -3.44 13.94 3.79
CA SER A 44 -3.74 14.32 5.17
C SER A 44 -2.83 15.42 5.74
N LEU A 45 -1.64 15.64 5.16
CA LEU A 45 -0.77 16.79 5.53
C LEU A 45 -1.39 18.14 5.19
N PHE A 46 -2.40 18.16 4.34
CA PHE A 46 -3.14 19.34 3.94
C PHE A 46 -4.53 19.42 4.60
N SER A 47 -4.87 18.47 5.48
CA SER A 47 -6.22 18.38 6.06
C SER A 47 -6.63 19.63 6.84
N GLY A 48 -5.71 20.26 7.55
CA GLY A 48 -5.98 21.54 8.26
C GLY A 48 -6.37 22.65 7.29
N HIS A 49 -5.61 22.83 6.21
CA HIS A 49 -5.88 23.85 5.20
C HIS A 49 -7.19 23.59 4.45
N ILE A 50 -7.46 22.35 4.09
CA ILE A 50 -8.68 21.96 3.36
C ILE A 50 -9.92 22.19 4.23
N ARG A 51 -9.87 21.72 5.48
CA ARG A 51 -10.98 21.91 6.43
C ARG A 51 -11.25 23.38 6.73
N ALA A 52 -10.20 24.16 6.94
CA ALA A 52 -10.33 25.59 7.15
C ALA A 52 -10.94 26.32 5.94
N ALA A 53 -10.52 25.97 4.71
CA ALA A 53 -11.02 26.59 3.48
C ALA A 53 -12.51 26.31 3.20
N LEU A 54 -13.04 25.16 3.66
CA LEU A 54 -14.42 24.74 3.42
C LEU A 54 -15.28 24.67 4.70
N HIS A 55 -14.76 25.11 5.84
CA HIS A 55 -15.42 25.04 7.16
C HIS A 55 -15.90 23.62 7.52
N LEU A 56 -15.07 22.61 7.27
CA LEU A 56 -15.39 21.21 7.50
C LEU A 56 -14.90 20.72 8.87
N SER A 57 -15.71 19.88 9.49
CA SER A 57 -15.29 19.09 10.65
C SER A 57 -14.30 17.97 10.27
N HIS A 58 -13.74 17.26 11.24
CA HIS A 58 -12.92 16.08 11.00
C HIS A 58 -13.74 14.93 10.39
N GLY A 59 -14.96 14.73 10.88
CA GLY A 59 -15.89 13.71 10.39
C GLY A 59 -16.38 13.98 8.98
N ASP A 60 -16.69 15.28 8.64
CA ASP A 60 -17.07 15.66 7.29
C ASP A 60 -15.96 15.31 6.29
N PHE A 61 -14.72 15.74 6.56
CA PHE A 61 -13.59 15.48 5.68
C PHE A 61 -13.31 13.98 5.57
N GLY A 62 -13.36 13.22 6.70
CA GLY A 62 -13.24 11.77 6.72
C GLY A 62 -14.33 11.08 5.90
N THR A 63 -15.58 11.58 5.97
CA THR A 63 -16.72 11.04 5.21
C THR A 63 -16.54 11.26 3.71
N TYR A 64 -16.17 12.46 3.29
CA TYR A 64 -15.89 12.75 1.87
C TYR A 64 -14.72 11.94 1.33
N TYR A 65 -13.69 11.75 2.16
CA TYR A 65 -12.57 10.87 1.81
C TYR A 65 -13.00 9.41 1.64
N ALA A 66 -13.86 8.90 2.52
CA ALA A 66 -14.40 7.54 2.45
C ALA A 66 -15.23 7.33 1.16
N ILE A 67 -16.11 8.27 0.84
CA ILE A 67 -16.92 8.24 -0.39
C ILE A 67 -16.01 8.24 -1.63
N ALA A 68 -15.07 9.17 -1.70
CA ALA A 68 -14.16 9.31 -2.84
C ALA A 68 -13.27 8.08 -3.02
N THR A 69 -12.72 7.52 -1.91
CA THR A 69 -11.89 6.32 -1.91
C THR A 69 -12.68 5.10 -2.39
N THR A 70 -13.89 4.90 -1.88
CA THR A 70 -14.75 3.78 -2.28
C THR A 70 -15.14 3.89 -3.75
N ALA A 71 -15.55 5.07 -4.21
CA ALA A 71 -15.88 5.31 -5.61
C ALA A 71 -14.67 5.05 -6.53
N SER A 72 -13.47 5.49 -6.15
CA SER A 72 -12.25 5.25 -6.93
C SER A 72 -11.90 3.77 -7.03
N ALA A 73 -12.04 3.01 -5.93
CA ALA A 73 -11.80 1.57 -5.92
C ALA A 73 -12.78 0.81 -6.81
N ILE A 74 -14.05 1.19 -6.81
CA ILE A 74 -15.06 0.63 -7.69
C ILE A 74 -14.71 0.93 -9.16
N SER A 75 -14.38 2.18 -9.48
CA SER A 75 -14.03 2.61 -10.85
C SER A 75 -12.77 1.91 -11.38
N LEU A 76 -11.83 1.55 -10.48
CA LEU A 76 -10.61 0.83 -10.86
C LEU A 76 -10.90 -0.55 -11.47
N LEU A 77 -12.03 -1.18 -11.15
CA LEU A 77 -12.43 -2.47 -11.73
C LEU A 77 -12.60 -2.39 -13.26
N TRP A 78 -13.00 -1.23 -13.78
CA TRP A 78 -13.15 -0.99 -15.22
C TRP A 78 -11.91 -0.33 -15.82
N LEU A 79 -11.38 0.72 -15.20
CA LEU A 79 -10.21 1.42 -15.71
C LEU A 79 -8.94 0.56 -15.66
N GLY A 80 -8.84 -0.37 -14.71
CA GLY A 80 -7.75 -1.32 -14.64
C GLY A 80 -7.54 -2.13 -15.91
N LYS A 81 -8.61 -2.39 -16.67
CA LYS A 81 -8.55 -3.09 -17.97
C LYS A 81 -7.77 -2.33 -19.04
N LEU A 82 -7.56 -1.01 -18.87
CA LEU A 82 -6.73 -0.23 -19.80
C LEU A 82 -5.27 -0.74 -19.81
N ALA A 83 -4.80 -1.35 -18.74
CA ALA A 83 -3.49 -1.99 -18.70
C ALA A 83 -3.39 -3.19 -19.65
N ASP A 84 -4.52 -3.81 -20.03
CA ASP A 84 -4.57 -4.95 -20.93
C ASP A 84 -4.64 -4.52 -22.42
N THR A 85 -5.15 -3.33 -22.69
CA THR A 85 -5.47 -2.88 -24.05
C THR A 85 -4.56 -1.77 -24.56
N MET A 86 -3.99 -0.96 -23.66
CA MET A 86 -3.13 0.16 -24.04
C MET A 86 -1.64 -0.20 -23.97
N ARG A 87 -0.85 0.41 -24.87
CA ARG A 87 0.62 0.35 -24.77
C ARG A 87 1.08 1.00 -23.47
N LEU A 88 2.01 0.35 -22.76
CA LEU A 88 2.51 0.77 -21.44
C LEU A 88 2.90 2.25 -21.39
N GLU A 89 3.65 2.72 -22.39
CA GLU A 89 4.08 4.12 -22.50
C GLU A 89 2.91 5.10 -22.50
N LYS A 90 1.91 4.81 -23.35
CA LYS A 90 0.71 5.67 -23.49
C LYS A 90 -0.14 5.64 -22.22
N LEU A 91 -0.27 4.46 -21.62
CA LEU A 91 -1.01 4.31 -20.36
C LEU A 91 -0.32 5.04 -19.21
N ALA A 92 1.00 4.88 -19.06
CA ALA A 92 1.76 5.58 -18.02
C ALA A 92 1.68 7.11 -18.17
N LEU A 93 1.81 7.62 -19.41
CA LEU A 93 1.65 9.05 -19.68
C LEU A 93 0.23 9.54 -19.39
N PHE A 94 -0.79 8.78 -19.81
CA PHE A 94 -2.20 9.09 -19.53
C PHE A 94 -2.45 9.19 -18.02
N VAL A 95 -2.00 8.21 -17.25
CA VAL A 95 -2.21 8.19 -15.79
C VAL A 95 -1.46 9.34 -15.11
N LEU A 96 -0.22 9.61 -15.54
CA LEU A 96 0.58 10.70 -14.99
C LEU A 96 -0.05 12.08 -15.30
N ALA A 97 -0.49 12.30 -16.53
CA ALA A 97 -1.18 13.52 -16.93
C ALA A 97 -2.52 13.70 -16.18
N SER A 98 -3.28 12.60 -16.03
CA SER A 98 -4.52 12.61 -15.26
C SER A 98 -4.29 12.93 -13.78
N LEU A 99 -3.18 12.46 -13.19
CA LEU A 99 -2.79 12.82 -11.83
C LEU A 99 -2.47 14.31 -11.71
N CYS A 100 -1.77 14.89 -12.70
CA CYS A 100 -1.52 16.34 -12.74
C CYS A 100 -2.83 17.13 -12.79
N ILE A 101 -3.75 16.74 -13.66
CA ILE A 101 -5.07 17.38 -13.78
C ILE A 101 -5.85 17.26 -12.46
N ALA A 102 -5.84 16.08 -11.85
CA ALA A 102 -6.46 15.83 -10.55
C ALA A 102 -5.90 16.76 -9.45
N ALA A 103 -4.59 16.93 -9.39
CA ALA A 103 -3.93 17.77 -8.42
C ALA A 103 -4.17 19.27 -8.69
N MET A 104 -4.19 19.70 -9.97
CA MET A 104 -4.58 21.06 -10.35
C MET A 104 -6.03 21.37 -9.94
N LEU A 105 -6.95 20.43 -10.16
CA LEU A 105 -8.33 20.57 -9.69
C LEU A 105 -8.38 20.64 -8.16
N PHE A 106 -7.60 19.81 -7.49
CA PHE A 106 -7.52 19.77 -6.03
C PHE A 106 -6.93 21.07 -5.45
N SER A 107 -6.01 21.72 -6.15
CA SER A 107 -5.49 23.05 -5.74
C SER A 107 -6.55 24.15 -5.77
N GLN A 108 -7.62 23.99 -6.56
CA GLN A 108 -8.69 24.96 -6.75
C GLN A 108 -9.94 24.67 -5.88
N ILE A 109 -9.79 23.86 -4.83
CA ILE A 109 -10.90 23.53 -3.93
C ILE A 109 -11.53 24.81 -3.35
N SER A 110 -12.82 25.02 -3.67
CA SER A 110 -13.65 26.10 -3.18
C SER A 110 -15.04 25.65 -2.75
N SER A 111 -15.36 24.37 -2.98
CA SER A 111 -16.64 23.76 -2.62
C SER A 111 -16.52 22.25 -2.40
N VAL A 112 -17.48 21.67 -1.69
CA VAL A 112 -17.52 20.21 -1.40
C VAL A 112 -17.56 19.35 -2.68
N PRO A 113 -18.32 19.69 -3.73
CA PRO A 113 -18.29 18.91 -4.97
C PRO A 113 -16.90 18.87 -5.63
N ILE A 114 -16.16 20.00 -5.63
CA ILE A 114 -14.79 20.06 -6.17
C ILE A 114 -13.85 19.23 -5.29
N LEU A 115 -13.99 19.28 -3.98
CA LEU A 115 -13.25 18.43 -3.04
C LEU A 115 -13.48 16.94 -3.33
N LEU A 116 -14.74 16.51 -3.43
CA LEU A 116 -15.08 15.11 -3.72
C LEU A 116 -14.50 14.65 -5.06
N CYS A 117 -14.64 15.46 -6.11
CA CYS A 117 -14.08 15.17 -7.43
C CYS A 117 -12.55 15.08 -7.37
N GLY A 118 -11.90 16.05 -6.72
CA GLY A 118 -10.44 16.08 -6.56
C GLY A 118 -9.92 14.88 -5.77
N LEU A 119 -10.53 14.55 -4.63
CA LEU A 119 -10.19 13.36 -3.85
C LEU A 119 -10.39 12.07 -4.66
N TYR A 120 -11.52 11.95 -5.35
CA TYR A 120 -11.80 10.79 -6.21
C TYR A 120 -10.71 10.61 -7.28
N LEU A 121 -10.37 11.68 -8.00
CA LEU A 121 -9.37 11.62 -9.07
C LEU A 121 -7.95 11.35 -8.52
N LEU A 122 -7.56 11.98 -7.39
CA LEU A 122 -6.28 11.71 -6.75
C LEU A 122 -6.16 10.27 -6.30
N ARG A 123 -7.22 9.72 -5.67
CA ARG A 123 -7.27 8.31 -5.24
C ARG A 123 -7.23 7.38 -6.45
N MET A 124 -7.95 7.72 -7.50
CA MET A 124 -8.06 6.94 -8.73
C MET A 124 -6.73 6.87 -9.48
N PHE A 125 -6.15 8.02 -9.81
CA PHE A 125 -4.95 8.07 -10.64
C PHE A 125 -3.66 7.94 -9.83
N GLY A 126 -3.57 8.52 -8.63
CA GLY A 126 -2.40 8.42 -7.77
C GLY A 126 -2.29 7.03 -7.14
N GLN A 127 -3.17 6.68 -6.23
CA GLN A 127 -3.09 5.40 -5.53
C GLN A 127 -3.48 4.22 -6.42
N GLY A 128 -4.62 4.31 -7.14
CA GLY A 128 -5.18 3.19 -7.90
C GLY A 128 -4.38 2.88 -9.16
N MET A 129 -4.51 3.72 -10.18
CA MET A 129 -3.97 3.45 -11.52
C MET A 129 -2.44 3.42 -11.56
N MET A 130 -1.73 4.33 -10.87
CA MET A 130 -0.27 4.28 -10.87
C MET A 130 0.25 2.97 -10.29
N THR A 131 -0.29 2.54 -9.15
CA THR A 131 0.07 1.25 -8.52
C THR A 131 -0.28 0.08 -9.44
N HIS A 132 -1.44 0.12 -10.07
CA HIS A 132 -1.86 -0.92 -11.00
C HIS A 132 -0.95 -1.00 -12.24
N VAL A 133 -0.57 0.13 -12.82
CA VAL A 133 0.29 0.19 -14.00
C VAL A 133 1.66 -0.41 -13.73
N TYR A 134 2.37 0.02 -12.68
CA TYR A 134 3.73 -0.49 -12.47
C TYR A 134 3.73 -1.95 -12.01
N THR A 135 2.79 -2.37 -11.16
CA THR A 135 2.72 -3.77 -10.71
C THR A 135 2.39 -4.72 -11.86
N THR A 136 1.45 -4.34 -12.73
CA THR A 136 1.09 -5.12 -13.92
C THR A 136 2.26 -5.15 -14.91
N ALA A 137 2.93 -4.01 -15.16
CA ALA A 137 4.08 -3.95 -16.04
C ALA A 137 5.22 -4.86 -15.57
N MET A 138 5.57 -4.80 -14.28
CA MET A 138 6.59 -5.69 -13.68
C MET A 138 6.18 -7.15 -13.77
N ALA A 139 4.91 -7.45 -13.48
CA ALA A 139 4.40 -8.82 -13.50
C ALA A 139 4.40 -9.45 -14.91
N ARG A 140 4.18 -8.63 -15.95
CA ARG A 140 4.19 -9.08 -17.35
C ARG A 140 5.59 -9.20 -17.91
N ARG A 141 6.47 -8.27 -17.56
CA ARG A 141 7.83 -8.26 -18.08
C ARG A 141 8.68 -9.40 -17.48
N TYR A 142 8.50 -9.72 -16.21
CA TYR A 142 9.32 -10.70 -15.51
C TYR A 142 8.49 -11.90 -15.04
N VAL A 143 8.71 -13.08 -15.64
CA VAL A 143 8.01 -14.31 -15.24
C VAL A 143 8.71 -14.93 -14.03
N VAL A 144 10.02 -15.18 -14.12
CA VAL A 144 10.83 -15.82 -13.06
C VAL A 144 11.15 -14.85 -11.93
N ALA A 145 11.53 -13.61 -12.25
CA ALA A 145 11.93 -12.59 -11.29
C ALA A 145 10.79 -11.65 -10.87
N ARG A 146 9.52 -12.00 -11.12
CA ARG A 146 8.33 -11.16 -10.89
C ARG A 146 8.29 -10.55 -9.48
N GLY A 147 8.47 -11.38 -8.46
CA GLY A 147 8.45 -10.93 -7.07
C GLY A 147 9.55 -9.91 -6.78
N ARG A 148 10.79 -10.18 -7.22
CA ARG A 148 11.93 -9.26 -7.07
C ARG A 148 11.67 -7.92 -7.78
N ALA A 149 11.16 -7.96 -9.00
CA ALA A 149 10.88 -6.75 -9.78
C ALA A 149 9.81 -5.86 -9.11
N ILE A 150 8.71 -6.45 -8.65
CA ILE A 150 7.65 -5.74 -7.93
C ILE A 150 8.18 -5.17 -6.61
N SER A 151 8.97 -5.94 -5.85
CA SER A 151 9.55 -5.48 -4.58
C SER A 151 10.51 -4.31 -4.78
N ILE A 152 11.36 -4.35 -5.81
CA ILE A 152 12.27 -3.24 -6.13
C ILE A 152 11.47 -2.00 -6.57
N ALA A 153 10.47 -2.15 -7.43
CA ALA A 153 9.61 -1.04 -7.83
C ALA A 153 8.89 -0.41 -6.62
N GLN A 154 8.42 -1.23 -5.68
CA GLN A 154 7.77 -0.78 -4.44
C GLN A 154 8.67 0.07 -3.54
N LEU A 155 10.00 -0.06 -3.63
CA LEU A 155 10.93 0.82 -2.90
C LEU A 155 10.73 2.30 -3.24
N GLY A 156 10.24 2.62 -4.45
CA GLY A 156 9.87 3.98 -4.81
C GLY A 156 8.77 4.55 -3.90
N HIS A 157 7.76 3.75 -3.58
CA HIS A 157 6.70 4.15 -2.65
C HIS A 157 7.24 4.32 -1.21
N THR A 158 8.00 3.35 -0.72
CA THR A 158 8.64 3.43 0.61
C THR A 158 9.56 4.65 0.73
N PHE A 159 10.30 4.97 -0.34
CA PHE A 159 11.15 6.16 -0.36
C PHE A 159 10.32 7.45 -0.31
N SER A 160 9.22 7.52 -1.07
CA SER A 160 8.30 8.67 -1.00
C SER A 160 7.61 8.80 0.37
N GLU A 161 7.23 7.70 1.01
CA GLU A 161 6.70 7.73 2.38
C GLU A 161 7.74 8.24 3.38
N SER A 162 9.01 7.87 3.18
CA SER A 162 10.10 8.26 4.08
C SER A 162 10.38 9.77 4.04
N ILE A 163 10.55 10.34 2.84
CA ILE A 163 10.99 11.74 2.67
C ILE A 163 9.87 12.71 2.34
N GLY A 164 8.78 12.22 1.72
CA GLY A 164 7.69 13.05 1.23
C GLY A 164 7.04 13.92 2.31
N PRO A 165 6.64 13.37 3.47
CA PRO A 165 6.01 14.15 4.53
C PRO A 165 6.87 15.29 5.03
N ALA A 166 8.16 15.06 5.30
CA ALA A 166 9.08 16.10 5.74
C ALA A 166 9.31 17.17 4.65
N SER A 167 9.41 16.73 3.38
CA SER A 167 9.54 17.65 2.25
C SER A 167 8.31 18.54 2.08
N VAL A 168 7.10 17.98 2.24
CA VAL A 168 5.85 18.75 2.18
C VAL A 168 5.79 19.79 3.29
N VAL A 169 6.11 19.41 4.53
CA VAL A 169 6.11 20.35 5.66
C VAL A 169 7.14 21.48 5.45
N ALA A 170 8.32 21.15 4.93
CA ALA A 170 9.33 22.16 4.57
C ALA A 170 8.83 23.11 3.46
N LEU A 171 8.14 22.59 2.44
CA LEU A 171 7.54 23.39 1.38
C LEU A 171 6.40 24.28 1.90
N GLN A 172 5.56 23.78 2.81
CA GLN A 172 4.48 24.57 3.43
C GLN A 172 4.99 25.75 4.25
N ALA A 173 6.24 25.73 4.69
CA ALA A 173 6.86 26.87 5.39
C ALA A 173 7.17 28.07 4.45
N VAL A 174 7.28 27.84 3.15
CA VAL A 174 7.70 28.85 2.16
C VAL A 174 6.72 29.04 1.00
N LEU A 175 5.81 28.11 0.79
CA LEU A 175 4.83 28.13 -0.30
C LEU A 175 3.41 27.93 0.22
N ASP A 176 2.46 28.57 -0.44
CA ASP A 176 1.04 28.28 -0.22
C ASP A 176 0.73 26.82 -0.61
N TRP A 177 -0.15 26.18 0.17
CA TRP A 177 -0.50 24.79 0.00
C TRP A 177 -1.09 24.45 -1.39
N ARG A 178 -1.83 25.39 -2.01
CA ARG A 178 -2.35 25.22 -3.38
C ARG A 178 -1.24 25.18 -4.41
N THR A 179 -0.21 25.99 -4.24
CA THR A 179 0.98 26.01 -5.10
C THR A 179 1.74 24.68 -5.05
N ILE A 180 1.83 24.06 -3.86
CA ILE A 180 2.48 22.74 -3.70
C ILE A 180 1.72 21.68 -4.52
N TRP A 181 0.37 21.71 -4.52
CA TRP A 181 -0.47 20.82 -5.30
C TRP A 181 -0.37 21.02 -6.83
N ILE A 182 0.23 22.10 -7.29
CA ILE A 182 0.54 22.34 -8.70
C ILE A 182 1.98 21.90 -9.01
N ILE A 183 2.95 22.34 -8.21
CA ILE A 183 4.37 22.14 -8.50
C ILE A 183 4.75 20.65 -8.46
N LEU A 184 4.33 19.91 -7.42
CA LEU A 184 4.75 18.52 -7.25
C LEU A 184 4.28 17.60 -8.40
N PRO A 185 2.99 17.54 -8.78
CA PRO A 185 2.58 16.68 -9.87
C PRO A 185 3.06 17.17 -11.24
N CYS A 186 3.23 18.49 -11.44
CA CYS A 186 3.84 19.01 -12.67
C CYS A 186 5.32 18.60 -12.77
N SER A 187 6.07 18.60 -11.66
CA SER A 187 7.43 18.07 -11.65
C SER A 187 7.49 16.58 -11.99
N ALA A 188 6.50 15.79 -11.53
CA ALA A 188 6.38 14.39 -11.93
C ALA A 188 6.23 14.24 -13.44
N LEU A 189 5.36 15.02 -14.06
CA LEU A 189 5.16 15.00 -15.50
C LEU A 189 6.42 15.43 -16.26
N ILE A 190 7.05 16.52 -15.83
CA ILE A 190 8.27 17.07 -16.47
C ILE A 190 9.44 16.09 -16.37
N LEU A 191 9.62 15.42 -15.24
CA LEU A 191 10.76 14.53 -15.00
C LEU A 191 10.54 13.13 -15.61
N VAL A 192 9.32 12.59 -15.52
CA VAL A 192 9.06 11.19 -15.90
C VAL A 192 8.62 11.06 -17.35
N ALA A 193 7.78 11.96 -17.87
CA ALA A 193 7.23 11.80 -19.21
C ALA A 193 8.28 11.76 -20.34
N PRO A 194 9.32 12.60 -20.36
CA PRO A 194 10.38 12.53 -21.38
C PRO A 194 11.19 11.24 -21.32
N ALA A 195 11.35 10.69 -20.10
CA ALA A 195 12.13 9.49 -19.88
C ALA A 195 11.33 8.19 -20.14
N LEU A 196 9.99 8.23 -20.23
CA LEU A 196 9.14 7.05 -20.36
C LEU A 196 9.59 6.13 -21.50
N ARG A 197 9.89 6.68 -22.67
CA ARG A 197 10.35 5.91 -23.83
C ARG A 197 11.64 5.15 -23.55
N GLN A 198 12.60 5.80 -22.88
CA GLN A 198 13.90 5.20 -22.59
C GLN A 198 13.79 4.16 -21.47
N LEU A 199 12.97 4.46 -20.45
CA LEU A 199 12.77 3.59 -19.29
C LEU A 199 11.98 2.31 -19.63
N THR A 200 11.06 2.38 -20.61
CA THR A 200 10.22 1.24 -21.01
C THR A 200 10.78 0.43 -22.17
N ARG A 201 11.94 0.81 -22.74
CA ARG A 201 12.59 0.06 -23.83
C ARG A 201 12.90 -1.38 -23.40
N ARG A 202 12.82 -2.30 -24.36
CA ARG A 202 13.28 -3.68 -24.19
C ARG A 202 14.80 -3.71 -24.04
N THR A 203 15.32 -4.63 -23.25
CA THR A 203 16.76 -4.84 -23.05
C THR A 203 17.19 -6.17 -23.67
N ALA A 204 18.49 -6.29 -23.96
CA ALA A 204 19.07 -7.49 -24.56
C ALA A 204 18.89 -8.77 -23.71
N LEU A 205 18.68 -8.63 -22.40
CA LEU A 205 18.36 -9.77 -21.52
C LEU A 205 17.00 -10.39 -21.82
N GLN A 206 16.07 -9.67 -22.44
CA GLN A 206 14.76 -10.18 -22.85
C GLN A 206 14.84 -11.00 -24.15
N ASP A 207 15.77 -10.63 -25.03
CA ASP A 207 15.97 -11.32 -26.31
C ASP A 207 16.72 -12.65 -26.12
N GLY A 208 17.43 -12.83 -24.98
CA GLY A 208 18.20 -14.04 -24.65
C GLY A 208 17.48 -15.07 -23.78
N GLU A 209 16.42 -14.71 -23.06
CA GLU A 209 15.70 -15.62 -22.15
C GLU A 209 14.51 -16.35 -22.79
N GLY A 210 14.33 -16.27 -24.13
CA GLY A 210 13.23 -16.98 -24.81
C GLY A 210 11.87 -16.71 -24.14
N LEU A 211 11.51 -15.43 -24.00
CA LEU A 211 10.23 -15.01 -23.44
C LEU A 211 9.08 -15.17 -24.46
N ASP A 212 9.10 -16.27 -25.20
CA ASP A 212 8.01 -16.71 -26.11
C ASP A 212 6.69 -17.00 -25.36
N GLY A 213 6.67 -16.76 -24.03
CA GLY A 213 5.49 -16.92 -23.19
C GLY A 213 4.56 -15.72 -23.11
N LEU A 214 4.83 -14.61 -23.83
CA LEU A 214 3.97 -13.43 -23.77
C LEU A 214 2.75 -13.50 -24.72
N ASP A 215 2.76 -14.41 -25.71
CA ASP A 215 1.69 -14.58 -26.70
C ASP A 215 0.92 -15.92 -26.58
N GLY A 216 1.22 -16.73 -25.58
CA GLY A 216 0.52 -18.00 -25.35
C GLY A 216 -0.56 -17.92 -24.27
N PRO A 217 -1.69 -18.66 -24.44
CA PRO A 217 -2.69 -18.76 -23.39
C PRO A 217 -2.08 -19.43 -22.16
N ASN A 218 -2.16 -18.78 -21.01
CA ASN A 218 -1.92 -19.26 -19.65
C ASN A 218 -1.37 -20.71 -19.50
N THR A 219 -0.13 -20.95 -19.83
CA THR A 219 0.58 -22.10 -19.25
C THR A 219 1.11 -21.67 -17.88
N ALA A 220 0.23 -21.75 -16.89
CA ALA A 220 0.64 -21.75 -15.51
C ALA A 220 1.74 -22.82 -15.37
N ALA A 221 2.96 -22.39 -15.04
CA ALA A 221 4.02 -23.30 -14.64
C ALA A 221 3.46 -24.15 -13.50
N THR A 222 3.22 -25.42 -13.79
CA THR A 222 2.80 -26.42 -12.81
C THR A 222 3.93 -26.50 -11.77
N PRO A 223 3.70 -26.17 -10.51
CA PRO A 223 4.68 -26.44 -9.47
C PRO A 223 4.92 -27.94 -9.42
N PRO A 224 6.14 -28.41 -9.09
CA PRO A 224 6.39 -29.83 -8.92
C PRO A 224 5.37 -30.40 -7.94
N ALA A 225 4.70 -31.47 -8.33
CA ALA A 225 3.71 -32.17 -7.56
C ALA A 225 4.35 -32.81 -6.33
N THR A 226 4.43 -32.03 -5.25
CA THR A 226 4.45 -32.61 -3.92
C THR A 226 3.00 -32.95 -3.59
N THR A 227 2.71 -34.24 -3.56
CA THR A 227 1.43 -34.84 -3.16
C THR A 227 1.16 -34.57 -1.68
N SER A 228 0.76 -33.34 -1.35
CA SER A 228 0.00 -33.07 -0.15
C SER A 228 -1.45 -32.80 -0.58
N HIS A 229 -2.41 -33.45 0.05
CA HIS A 229 -3.85 -33.23 -0.14
C HIS A 229 -4.24 -31.81 0.29
N THR A 230 -3.80 -30.78 -0.46
CA THR A 230 -4.20 -29.41 -0.23
C THR A 230 -5.51 -29.18 -0.97
N THR A 231 -6.61 -29.07 -0.23
CA THR A 231 -7.89 -28.60 -0.77
C THR A 231 -7.68 -27.17 -1.30
N HIS A 232 -7.94 -27.00 -2.59
CA HIS A 232 -7.81 -25.69 -3.23
C HIS A 232 -9.17 -24.95 -3.20
N TRP A 233 -9.25 -23.89 -2.41
CA TRP A 233 -10.45 -23.13 -2.18
C TRP A 233 -10.62 -22.03 -3.22
N ARG A 234 -11.87 -21.84 -3.69
CA ARG A 234 -12.28 -20.67 -4.48
C ARG A 234 -12.79 -19.57 -3.55
N ARG A 235 -12.91 -18.35 -4.04
CA ARG A 235 -13.48 -17.22 -3.29
C ARG A 235 -14.82 -17.55 -2.63
N ARG A 236 -15.70 -18.29 -3.31
CA ARG A 236 -17.01 -18.70 -2.78
C ARG A 236 -16.86 -19.60 -1.55
N ASP A 237 -15.89 -20.46 -1.53
CA ASP A 237 -15.65 -21.41 -0.44
C ASP A 237 -15.06 -20.67 0.76
N VAL A 238 -14.13 -19.72 0.50
CA VAL A 238 -13.54 -18.85 1.52
C VAL A 238 -14.60 -18.01 2.24
N ILE A 239 -15.57 -17.44 1.52
CA ILE A 239 -16.66 -16.65 2.13
C ILE A 239 -17.57 -17.50 3.03
N ARG A 240 -17.61 -18.80 2.83
CA ARG A 240 -18.37 -19.74 3.68
C ARG A 240 -17.58 -20.29 4.86
N ASP A 241 -16.29 -20.05 4.89
CA ASP A 241 -15.39 -20.54 5.94
C ASP A 241 -15.50 -19.66 7.19
N PRO A 242 -15.84 -20.19 8.37
CA PRO A 242 -15.82 -19.43 9.62
C PRO A 242 -14.47 -18.81 9.94
N ARG A 243 -13.34 -19.47 9.57
CA ARG A 243 -11.98 -18.94 9.77
C ARG A 243 -11.76 -17.61 9.04
N PHE A 244 -12.41 -17.43 7.89
CA PHE A 244 -12.34 -16.15 7.19
C PHE A 244 -12.98 -15.04 8.04
N TRP A 245 -14.18 -15.24 8.56
CA TRP A 245 -14.94 -14.21 9.28
C TRP A 245 -14.40 -13.91 10.68
N PHE A 246 -13.96 -14.93 11.40
CA PHE A 246 -13.50 -14.80 12.79
C PHE A 246 -11.99 -14.66 12.95
N ALA A 247 -11.19 -14.82 11.89
CA ALA A 247 -9.76 -14.61 11.96
C ALA A 247 -9.24 -13.75 10.80
N ILE A 248 -9.28 -14.26 9.56
CA ILE A 248 -8.53 -13.71 8.43
C ILE A 248 -9.03 -12.31 8.04
N LEU A 249 -10.35 -12.10 8.06
CA LEU A 249 -10.94 -10.79 7.80
C LEU A 249 -10.32 -9.71 8.72
N TRP A 250 -10.19 -10.00 9.99
CA TRP A 250 -9.65 -9.06 10.97
C TRP A 250 -8.14 -8.86 10.85
N LEU A 251 -7.39 -9.93 10.50
CA LEU A 251 -5.96 -9.83 10.21
C LEU A 251 -5.66 -8.93 9.00
N VAL A 252 -6.60 -8.78 8.08
CA VAL A 252 -6.51 -7.90 6.92
C VAL A 252 -7.09 -6.52 7.20
N ALA A 253 -8.26 -6.46 7.84
CA ALA A 253 -8.99 -5.22 8.08
C ALA A 253 -8.29 -4.30 9.09
N VAL A 254 -7.83 -4.85 10.23
CA VAL A 254 -7.29 -4.05 11.33
C VAL A 254 -6.04 -3.26 10.94
N PRO A 255 -5.00 -3.83 10.32
CA PRO A 255 -3.85 -3.04 9.88
C PRO A 255 -4.25 -1.92 8.92
N SER A 256 -5.16 -2.20 7.98
CA SER A 256 -5.65 -1.22 7.01
C SER A 256 -6.46 -0.10 7.65
N PHE A 257 -7.30 -0.43 8.64
CA PHE A 257 -8.09 0.51 9.42
C PHE A 257 -7.18 1.42 10.26
N VAL A 258 -6.33 0.82 11.09
CA VAL A 258 -5.46 1.55 12.03
C VAL A 258 -4.50 2.47 11.27
N LEU A 259 -3.82 1.93 10.25
CA LEU A 259 -2.89 2.70 9.43
C LEU A 259 -3.57 3.92 8.81
N THR A 260 -4.66 3.70 8.09
CA THR A 260 -5.30 4.77 7.32
C THR A 260 -5.89 5.83 8.24
N GLY A 261 -6.54 5.44 9.33
CA GLY A 261 -7.16 6.38 10.26
C GLY A 261 -6.14 7.23 11.01
N LEU A 262 -5.08 6.63 11.53
CA LEU A 262 -4.04 7.39 12.25
C LEU A 262 -3.26 8.30 11.30
N LEU A 263 -2.90 7.85 10.10
CA LEU A 263 -2.25 8.71 9.11
C LEU A 263 -3.16 9.80 8.58
N PHE A 264 -4.46 9.54 8.44
CA PHE A 264 -5.41 10.56 8.00
C PHE A 264 -5.56 11.69 9.03
N HIS A 265 -5.54 11.37 10.32
CA HIS A 265 -5.66 12.32 11.41
C HIS A 265 -4.29 12.70 12.01
N GLN A 266 -3.19 12.54 11.28
CA GLN A 266 -1.84 12.74 11.80
C GLN A 266 -1.59 14.18 12.33
N ILE A 267 -2.19 15.20 11.73
CA ILE A 267 -2.09 16.58 12.22
C ILE A 267 -2.75 16.69 13.60
N PHE A 268 -3.97 16.16 13.75
CA PHE A 268 -4.66 16.11 15.04
C PHE A 268 -3.84 15.37 16.10
N LEU A 269 -3.23 14.22 15.73
CA LEU A 269 -2.40 13.45 16.65
C LEU A 269 -1.16 14.24 17.09
N ALA A 270 -0.48 14.92 16.18
CA ALA A 270 0.69 15.74 16.47
C ALA A 270 0.31 16.93 17.37
N GLU A 271 -0.77 17.65 17.05
CA GLU A 271 -1.30 18.76 17.84
C GLU A 271 -1.74 18.32 19.24
N ALA A 272 -2.54 17.26 19.35
CA ALA A 272 -3.02 16.73 20.62
C ALA A 272 -1.86 16.20 21.51
N LYS A 273 -0.75 15.79 20.90
CA LYS A 273 0.47 15.41 21.61
C LYS A 273 1.39 16.61 21.91
N GLY A 274 1.12 17.78 21.33
CA GLY A 274 1.97 18.97 21.44
C GLY A 274 3.32 18.80 20.72
N VAL A 275 3.35 18.08 19.61
CA VAL A 275 4.56 17.79 18.83
C VAL A 275 4.57 18.64 17.57
N ALA A 276 5.71 19.28 17.28
CA ALA A 276 5.90 19.99 16.02
C ALA A 276 5.75 19.02 14.83
N LEU A 277 5.01 19.43 13.81
CA LEU A 277 4.75 18.61 12.63
C LEU A 277 6.05 18.20 11.90
N ALA A 278 7.09 19.04 11.96
CA ALA A 278 8.41 18.73 11.44
C ALA A 278 9.05 17.51 12.15
N HIS A 279 8.96 17.44 13.49
CA HIS A 279 9.45 16.29 14.26
C HIS A 279 8.63 15.03 13.96
N TRP A 280 7.30 15.16 13.87
CA TRP A 280 6.39 14.07 13.47
C TRP A 280 6.78 13.50 12.10
N THR A 281 6.92 14.37 11.10
CA THR A 281 7.20 13.94 9.73
C THR A 281 8.63 13.45 9.52
N ALA A 282 9.61 13.92 10.26
CA ALA A 282 10.96 13.36 10.25
C ALA A 282 10.99 11.89 10.71
N SER A 283 10.08 11.48 11.58
CA SER A 283 10.01 10.10 12.11
C SER A 283 9.48 9.08 11.08
N TYR A 284 8.96 9.52 9.93
CA TYR A 284 8.56 8.60 8.83
C TYR A 284 9.73 7.78 8.26
N VAL A 285 10.96 8.25 8.42
CA VAL A 285 12.15 7.45 8.07
C VAL A 285 12.19 6.16 8.88
N LEU A 286 11.88 6.22 10.17
CA LEU A 286 11.80 5.04 11.04
C LEU A 286 10.67 4.10 10.59
N TYR A 287 9.50 4.65 10.28
CA TYR A 287 8.39 3.87 9.72
C TYR A 287 8.82 3.09 8.48
N ALA A 288 9.46 3.74 7.50
CA ALA A 288 9.89 3.11 6.27
C ALA A 288 10.93 1.98 6.52
N ILE A 289 11.93 2.23 7.36
CA ILE A 289 12.95 1.24 7.72
C ILE A 289 12.30 0.02 8.39
N PHE A 290 11.46 0.25 9.39
CA PHE A 290 10.87 -0.83 10.16
C PHE A 290 9.74 -1.57 9.43
N ALA A 291 9.12 -0.99 8.40
CA ALA A 291 8.25 -1.71 7.48
C ALA A 291 9.01 -2.79 6.69
N VAL A 292 10.21 -2.45 6.21
CA VAL A 292 11.08 -3.41 5.53
C VAL A 292 11.59 -4.48 6.51
N VAL A 293 12.09 -4.07 7.66
CA VAL A 293 12.55 -4.98 8.72
C VAL A 293 11.45 -5.94 9.14
N GLY A 294 10.23 -5.45 9.36
CA GLY A 294 9.08 -6.27 9.73
C GLY A 294 8.73 -7.32 8.69
N SER A 295 8.70 -6.92 7.41
CA SER A 295 8.42 -7.83 6.29
C SER A 295 9.45 -8.95 6.17
N LEU A 296 10.74 -8.62 6.29
CA LEU A 296 11.83 -9.60 6.21
C LEU A 296 11.85 -10.55 7.42
N THR A 297 11.68 -10.00 8.62
CA THR A 297 11.72 -10.78 9.87
C THR A 297 10.58 -11.77 9.94
N ILE A 298 9.35 -11.32 9.65
CA ILE A 298 8.18 -12.21 9.71
C ILE A 298 8.26 -13.31 8.65
N GLY A 299 8.81 -13.01 7.47
CA GLY A 299 9.04 -14.02 6.43
C GLY A 299 9.93 -15.16 6.91
N GLN A 300 11.08 -14.83 7.50
CA GLN A 300 12.00 -15.82 8.06
C GLN A 300 11.40 -16.63 9.23
N LEU A 301 10.57 -15.98 10.05
CA LEU A 301 9.89 -16.66 11.16
C LEU A 301 8.80 -17.63 10.65
N ILE A 302 8.06 -17.24 9.61
CA ILE A 302 7.04 -18.10 8.99
C ILE A 302 7.65 -19.38 8.42
N ASP A 303 8.84 -19.30 7.82
CA ASP A 303 9.55 -20.48 7.31
C ASP A 303 9.87 -21.50 8.41
N ARG A 304 9.95 -21.06 9.68
CA ARG A 304 10.26 -21.91 10.84
C ARG A 304 9.01 -22.36 11.61
N PHE A 305 7.99 -21.49 11.73
CA PHE A 305 6.89 -21.67 12.69
C PHE A 305 5.49 -21.73 12.08
N SER A 306 5.34 -21.58 10.78
CA SER A 306 4.10 -21.45 10.00
C SER A 306 3.36 -20.11 10.11
N ALA A 307 2.64 -19.77 9.03
CA ALA A 307 1.86 -18.53 8.97
C ALA A 307 0.65 -18.56 9.91
N ARG A 308 0.02 -19.71 10.12
CA ARG A 308 -1.13 -19.84 11.04
C ARG A 308 -0.81 -19.42 12.46
N ARG A 309 0.37 -19.77 12.96
CA ARG A 309 0.79 -19.43 14.31
C ARG A 309 1.20 -17.98 14.44
N LEU A 310 1.84 -17.42 13.41
CA LEU A 310 2.47 -16.10 13.50
C LEU A 310 1.58 -14.95 13.04
N ALA A 311 0.66 -15.18 12.10
CA ALA A 311 -0.18 -14.11 11.56
C ALA A 311 -0.99 -13.34 12.63
N PRO A 312 -1.60 -13.96 13.66
CA PRO A 312 -2.27 -13.20 14.72
C PRO A 312 -1.36 -12.22 15.45
N HIS A 313 -0.09 -12.59 15.68
CA HIS A 313 0.87 -11.74 16.40
C HIS A 313 1.31 -10.51 15.60
N THR A 314 1.05 -10.46 14.31
CA THR A 314 1.33 -9.29 13.47
C THR A 314 0.46 -8.07 13.81
N LEU A 315 -0.61 -8.25 14.59
CA LEU A 315 -1.44 -7.15 15.09
C LEU A 315 -0.87 -6.48 16.34
N LEU A 316 0.00 -7.15 17.08
CA LEU A 316 0.61 -6.61 18.31
C LEU A 316 1.35 -5.28 18.07
N PRO A 317 2.15 -5.10 17.01
CA PRO A 317 2.81 -3.83 16.76
C PRO A 317 1.83 -2.64 16.60
N ASN A 318 0.59 -2.84 16.11
CA ASN A 318 -0.42 -1.78 16.08
C ASN A 318 -0.78 -1.29 17.50
N ALA A 319 -0.98 -2.20 18.42
CA ALA A 319 -1.28 -1.86 19.81
C ALA A 319 -0.06 -1.17 20.47
N LEU A 320 1.15 -1.70 20.24
CA LEU A 320 2.40 -1.12 20.78
C LEU A 320 2.65 0.29 20.23
N ALA A 321 2.36 0.55 18.95
CA ALA A 321 2.46 1.89 18.37
C ALA A 321 1.53 2.87 19.12
N CYS A 322 0.26 2.50 19.29
CA CYS A 322 -0.69 3.34 20.01
C CYS A 322 -0.30 3.55 21.48
N LEU A 323 0.21 2.51 22.17
CA LEU A 323 0.70 2.62 23.56
C LEU A 323 1.92 3.54 23.64
N ALA A 324 2.86 3.42 22.71
CA ALA A 324 4.05 4.28 22.66
C ALA A 324 3.67 5.75 22.51
N LEU A 325 2.70 6.06 21.64
CA LEU A 325 2.21 7.42 21.46
C LEU A 325 1.42 7.91 22.66
N LEU A 326 0.66 7.05 23.34
CA LEU A 326 -0.18 7.41 24.48
C LEU A 326 0.66 7.73 25.73
N PHE A 327 1.61 6.86 26.07
CA PHE A 327 2.35 6.91 27.35
C PHE A 327 3.78 7.46 27.20
N GLY A 328 4.38 7.41 26.01
CA GLY A 328 5.74 7.91 25.80
C GLY A 328 5.83 9.42 25.83
N SER A 329 6.99 9.96 26.25
CA SER A 329 7.31 11.38 26.04
C SER A 329 7.36 11.73 24.55
N ASN A 330 7.29 13.03 24.21
CA ASN A 330 7.32 13.44 22.81
C ASN A 330 8.61 13.02 22.09
N GLU A 331 9.75 13.01 22.80
CA GLU A 331 11.04 12.64 22.24
C GLU A 331 11.20 11.13 21.99
N ILE A 332 10.55 10.29 22.78
CA ILE A 332 10.66 8.83 22.71
C ILE A 332 9.40 8.21 22.12
N GLY A 333 8.23 8.68 22.53
CA GLY A 333 6.93 8.11 22.13
C GLY A 333 6.67 8.23 20.65
N VAL A 334 7.03 9.37 20.03
CA VAL A 334 6.83 9.57 18.58
C VAL A 334 7.74 8.66 17.73
N PRO A 335 9.06 8.61 17.96
CA PRO A 335 9.91 7.63 17.27
C PRO A 335 9.47 6.19 17.48
N LEU A 336 9.13 5.78 18.72
CA LEU A 336 8.64 4.42 18.99
C LEU A 336 7.31 4.14 18.29
N PHE A 337 6.39 5.11 18.22
CA PHE A 337 5.16 4.99 17.44
C PHE A 337 5.49 4.64 15.99
N PHE A 338 6.38 5.37 15.32
CA PHE A 338 6.73 5.11 13.93
C PHE A 338 7.50 3.80 13.73
N ILE A 339 8.32 3.37 14.70
CA ILE A 339 8.99 2.06 14.68
C ILE A 339 7.95 0.94 14.70
N PHE A 340 7.07 0.92 15.68
CA PHE A 340 6.04 -0.12 15.79
C PHE A 340 5.01 -0.03 14.66
N PHE A 341 4.71 1.18 14.20
CA PHE A 341 3.80 1.39 13.09
C PHE A 341 4.36 0.87 11.75
N GLY A 342 5.68 0.99 11.54
CA GLY A 342 6.37 0.35 10.42
C GLY A 342 6.28 -1.18 10.49
N LEU A 343 6.55 -1.78 11.66
CA LEU A 343 6.37 -3.22 11.86
C LEU A 343 4.91 -3.66 11.60
N ALA A 344 3.95 -2.84 12.06
CA ALA A 344 2.52 -3.09 11.89
C ALA A 344 2.04 -3.11 10.44
N ILE A 345 2.80 -2.56 9.51
CA ILE A 345 2.52 -2.60 8.07
C ILE A 345 3.32 -3.71 7.38
N GLY A 346 4.60 -3.84 7.70
CA GLY A 346 5.48 -4.79 7.03
C GLY A 346 5.13 -6.25 7.36
N MET A 347 4.88 -6.55 8.61
CA MET A 347 4.60 -7.92 9.05
C MET A 347 3.29 -8.49 8.48
N PRO A 348 2.12 -7.81 8.57
CA PRO A 348 0.86 -8.36 8.07
C PRO A 348 0.87 -8.57 6.56
N HIS A 349 1.52 -7.71 5.79
CA HIS A 349 1.57 -7.85 4.33
C HIS A 349 2.16 -9.21 3.91
N THR A 350 3.26 -9.60 4.52
CA THR A 350 3.94 -10.88 4.25
C THR A 350 3.16 -12.05 4.87
N ALA A 351 2.73 -11.90 6.14
CA ALA A 351 2.07 -12.97 6.87
C ALA A 351 0.70 -13.35 6.26
N ASN A 352 -0.11 -12.37 5.84
CA ASN A 352 -1.42 -12.63 5.25
C ASN A 352 -1.32 -13.33 3.89
N ALA A 353 -0.28 -13.03 3.10
CA ALA A 353 -0.04 -13.72 1.84
C ALA A 353 0.35 -15.20 2.06
N ALA A 354 1.20 -15.48 3.06
CA ALA A 354 1.60 -16.82 3.44
C ALA A 354 0.44 -17.60 4.08
N LEU A 355 -0.33 -16.96 4.97
CA LEU A 355 -1.51 -17.54 5.61
C LEU A 355 -2.57 -17.95 4.59
N ALA A 356 -2.82 -17.11 3.59
CA ALA A 356 -3.75 -17.43 2.52
C ALA A 356 -3.33 -18.69 1.74
N ALA A 357 -2.03 -18.82 1.45
CA ALA A 357 -1.48 -19.99 0.77
C ALA A 357 -1.58 -21.25 1.63
N GLU A 358 -1.29 -21.14 2.93
CA GLU A 358 -1.29 -22.26 3.88
C GLU A 358 -2.71 -22.76 4.19
N VAL A 359 -3.69 -21.85 4.31
CA VAL A 359 -5.07 -22.19 4.69
C VAL A 359 -5.93 -22.60 3.48
N TYR A 360 -5.78 -21.87 2.36
CA TYR A 360 -6.69 -22.01 1.21
C TYR A 360 -6.02 -22.61 -0.04
N GLY A 361 -4.72 -22.83 0.02
CA GLY A 361 -3.95 -23.35 -1.12
C GLY A 361 -3.63 -22.28 -2.15
N THR A 362 -2.81 -22.66 -3.15
CA THR A 362 -2.20 -21.70 -4.09
C THR A 362 -2.92 -21.57 -5.43
N ARG A 363 -3.80 -22.53 -5.79
CA ARG A 363 -4.40 -22.62 -7.13
C ARG A 363 -5.27 -21.41 -7.51
N PHE A 364 -6.06 -20.89 -6.58
CA PHE A 364 -6.97 -19.76 -6.80
C PHE A 364 -6.56 -18.50 -6.00
N MET A 365 -5.25 -18.37 -5.76
CA MET A 365 -4.69 -17.27 -4.94
C MET A 365 -5.09 -15.88 -5.44
N GLY A 366 -5.27 -15.68 -6.74
CA GLY A 366 -5.73 -14.42 -7.30
C GLY A 366 -7.12 -14.00 -6.81
N GLU A 367 -8.07 -14.95 -6.76
CA GLU A 367 -9.43 -14.70 -6.27
C GLU A 367 -9.42 -14.36 -4.77
N ILE A 368 -8.58 -15.05 -4.00
CA ILE A 368 -8.45 -14.88 -2.55
C ILE A 368 -7.81 -13.53 -2.23
N LYS A 369 -6.72 -13.17 -2.92
CA LYS A 369 -6.07 -11.85 -2.77
C LYS A 369 -7.00 -10.70 -3.14
N ALA A 370 -7.84 -10.86 -4.16
CA ALA A 370 -8.85 -9.86 -4.52
C ALA A 370 -9.87 -9.66 -3.39
N LEU A 371 -10.29 -10.73 -2.72
CA LEU A 371 -11.17 -10.64 -1.54
C LEU A 371 -10.49 -9.90 -0.38
N PHE A 372 -9.23 -10.23 -0.10
CA PHE A 372 -8.46 -9.54 0.95
C PHE A 372 -8.28 -8.06 0.63
N MET A 373 -8.01 -7.72 -0.63
CA MET A 373 -7.90 -6.33 -1.06
C MET A 373 -9.22 -5.58 -0.88
N LEU A 374 -10.35 -6.21 -1.18
CA LEU A 374 -11.67 -5.63 -0.94
C LEU A 374 -11.86 -5.28 0.54
N VAL A 375 -11.57 -6.23 1.45
CA VAL A 375 -11.64 -6.02 2.90
C VAL A 375 -10.73 -4.86 3.34
N ALA A 376 -9.48 -4.85 2.87
CA ALA A 376 -8.52 -3.79 3.20
C ALA A 376 -8.98 -2.41 2.75
N VAL A 377 -9.52 -2.30 1.52
CA VAL A 377 -10.03 -1.02 0.98
C VAL A 377 -11.23 -0.52 1.78
N PHE A 378 -12.19 -1.38 2.11
CA PHE A 378 -13.34 -0.99 2.93
C PHE A 378 -12.91 -0.53 4.33
N ALA A 379 -12.04 -1.28 4.99
CA ALA A 379 -11.53 -0.92 6.30
C ALA A 379 -10.78 0.43 6.27
N SER A 380 -9.94 0.63 5.26
CA SER A 380 -9.19 1.88 5.08
C SER A 380 -10.08 3.07 4.72
N ALA A 381 -11.17 2.87 4.00
CA ALA A 381 -12.10 3.94 3.66
C ALA A 381 -12.95 4.38 4.87
N LEU A 382 -13.39 3.43 5.70
CA LEU A 382 -14.24 3.73 6.87
C LEU A 382 -13.47 4.40 8.02
N SER A 383 -12.18 4.10 8.16
CA SER A 383 -11.40 4.53 9.31
C SER A 383 -11.31 6.06 9.47
N PRO A 384 -11.00 6.87 8.44
CA PRO A 384 -11.00 8.33 8.56
C PRO A 384 -12.35 8.92 8.98
N MET A 385 -13.44 8.35 8.49
CA MET A 385 -14.79 8.77 8.84
C MET A 385 -15.10 8.48 10.33
N ILE A 386 -14.87 7.25 10.77
CA ILE A 386 -15.16 6.83 12.15
C ILE A 386 -14.33 7.64 13.14
N MET A 387 -13.01 7.74 12.92
CA MET A 387 -12.14 8.50 13.81
C MET A 387 -12.45 10.00 13.77
N GLY A 388 -12.80 10.56 12.61
CA GLY A 388 -13.21 11.96 12.46
C GLY A 388 -14.48 12.28 13.24
N LEU A 389 -15.50 11.42 13.16
CA LEU A 389 -16.74 11.55 13.95
C LEU A 389 -16.47 11.44 15.45
N MET A 390 -15.52 10.60 15.88
CA MET A 390 -15.09 10.56 17.28
C MET A 390 -14.48 11.88 17.72
N ILE A 391 -13.59 12.46 16.91
CA ILE A 391 -12.96 13.76 17.22
C ILE A 391 -14.04 14.84 17.33
N ASP A 392 -14.98 14.92 16.39
CA ASP A 392 -16.07 15.88 16.40
C ASP A 392 -17.01 15.71 17.61
N SER A 393 -17.13 14.49 18.12
CA SER A 393 -17.89 14.18 19.34
C SER A 393 -17.13 14.52 20.64
N GLY A 394 -15.95 15.13 20.54
CA GLY A 394 -15.13 15.53 21.67
C GLY A 394 -14.22 14.42 22.23
N PHE A 395 -14.11 13.27 21.55
CA PHE A 395 -13.15 12.24 21.96
C PHE A 395 -11.71 12.68 21.66
N GLY A 396 -10.88 12.73 22.69
CA GLY A 396 -9.47 13.10 22.58
C GLY A 396 -8.56 11.95 22.14
N LEU A 397 -7.26 12.24 22.14
CA LEU A 397 -6.19 11.32 21.76
C LEU A 397 -6.30 9.94 22.44
N THR A 398 -6.56 9.94 23.76
CA THR A 398 -6.65 8.69 24.57
C THR A 398 -7.75 7.76 24.07
N ALA A 399 -8.91 8.31 23.72
CA ALA A 399 -10.04 7.50 23.24
C ALA A 399 -9.76 6.93 21.82
N LEU A 400 -9.18 7.76 20.93
CA LEU A 400 -8.79 7.30 19.60
C LEU A 400 -7.76 6.17 19.66
N LEU A 401 -6.69 6.36 20.40
CA LEU A 401 -5.63 5.36 20.52
C LEU A 401 -6.14 4.13 21.28
N GLY A 402 -6.96 4.33 22.33
CA GLY A 402 -7.59 3.26 23.09
C GLY A 402 -8.47 2.36 22.23
N LEU A 403 -9.31 2.94 21.34
CA LEU A 403 -10.09 2.18 20.36
C LEU A 403 -9.19 1.30 19.49
N ASN A 404 -8.11 1.86 18.94
CA ASN A 404 -7.21 1.12 18.07
C ASN A 404 -6.49 -0.01 18.82
N ILE A 405 -6.11 0.18 20.09
CA ILE A 405 -5.52 -0.85 20.94
C ILE A 405 -6.53 -1.98 21.16
N ILE A 406 -7.77 -1.65 21.56
CA ILE A 406 -8.83 -2.65 21.82
C ILE A 406 -9.13 -3.46 20.57
N VAL A 407 -9.27 -2.79 19.41
CA VAL A 407 -9.54 -3.44 18.13
C VAL A 407 -8.38 -4.35 17.72
N ALA A 408 -7.13 -3.90 17.86
CA ALA A 408 -5.96 -4.70 17.50
C ALA A 408 -5.80 -5.93 18.40
N LEU A 409 -5.89 -5.78 19.72
CA LEU A 409 -5.73 -6.88 20.67
C LEU A 409 -6.93 -7.82 20.64
N GLY A 410 -8.15 -7.30 20.52
CA GLY A 410 -9.37 -8.11 20.38
C GLY A 410 -9.35 -8.99 19.14
N ALA A 411 -8.96 -8.40 17.99
CA ALA A 411 -8.80 -9.12 16.74
C ALA A 411 -7.65 -10.15 16.81
N GLN A 412 -6.54 -9.82 17.47
CA GLN A 412 -5.46 -10.77 17.72
C GLN A 412 -5.94 -11.98 18.52
N CYS A 413 -6.58 -11.76 19.65
CA CYS A 413 -7.12 -12.84 20.51
C CYS A 413 -8.11 -13.72 19.74
N MET A 414 -9.05 -13.10 19.01
CA MET A 414 -10.03 -13.82 18.22
C MET A 414 -9.39 -14.65 17.11
N ALA A 415 -8.39 -14.11 16.41
CA ALA A 415 -7.66 -14.83 15.38
C ALA A 415 -6.84 -15.99 15.95
N MET A 416 -6.19 -15.81 17.11
CA MET A 416 -5.47 -16.88 17.81
C MET A 416 -6.39 -18.04 18.18
N LEU A 417 -7.53 -17.75 18.81
CA LEU A 417 -8.50 -18.76 19.19
C LEU A 417 -9.04 -19.52 17.97
N THR A 418 -9.44 -18.80 16.93
CA THR A 418 -10.04 -19.40 15.73
C THR A 418 -9.04 -20.27 14.96
N LEU A 419 -7.80 -19.81 14.77
CA LEU A 419 -6.79 -20.56 14.02
C LEU A 419 -6.20 -21.72 14.82
N HIS A 420 -6.26 -21.67 16.16
CA HIS A 420 -5.82 -22.78 17.02
C HIS A 420 -6.88 -23.91 17.07
N LEU A 421 -8.17 -23.55 17.15
CA LEU A 421 -9.27 -24.53 17.22
C LEU A 421 -9.50 -25.32 15.93
N HIS A 422 -9.05 -24.80 14.78
CA HIS A 422 -9.26 -25.42 13.46
C HIS A 422 -7.95 -25.87 12.79
N GLY A 423 -6.87 -25.97 13.53
CA GLY A 423 -5.55 -26.49 13.11
C GLY A 423 -5.34 -27.86 13.66
#